data_2f17f8732f0d502851a3ec8f2504aafe
#
_entry.id   2f17f8732f0d502851a3ec8f2504aafe
#
_cell.length_a   1.000
_cell.length_b   1.000
_cell.length_c   1.000
_cell.angle_alpha   90.00
_cell.angle_beta   90.00
_cell.angle_gamma   90.00
#
_symmetry.space_group_name_H-M   'P 1'
#
loop_
_entity.id
_entity.type
_entity.pdbx_description
1 polymer ?
#
loop_
_entity_poly.entity_id
_entity_poly.type
_entity_poly.pdbx_seq_one_letter_code
_entity_poly.pdbx_strand_id
1 'polypeptide(L)'
;CPVCVMPKGKLDDAIAIAKHPNVIFTTFGDTMRVPGSKTSLLQASSEGADIRMVYSPLDSLQIARDNPDKEIVFFGIGFETTAPSTAYTIKQAFSENLHNFSLFSNHVLVIPALQALLDNPDLQLDG
;
A
#
# COMPACT_ATOMS: atom_id res chain seq x y z
N CYS A 1 12.56 -4.37 4.71
CA CYS A 1 11.12 -4.49 5.01
C CYS A 1 10.44 -3.15 4.75
N PRO A 2 9.62 -3.03 3.68
CA PRO A 2 8.98 -1.76 3.31
C PRO A 2 8.00 -1.26 4.37
N VAL A 3 7.38 -2.17 5.11
CA VAL A 3 6.48 -1.86 6.22
C VAL A 3 7.23 -1.23 7.39
N CYS A 4 8.47 -1.67 7.64
CA CYS A 4 9.28 -1.19 8.76
C CYS A 4 9.76 0.26 8.61
N VAL A 5 9.90 0.73 7.37
CA VAL A 5 10.36 2.09 7.05
C VAL A 5 9.22 3.04 6.71
N MET A 6 7.98 2.58 6.80
CA MET A 6 6.79 3.38 6.52
C MET A 6 6.58 4.42 7.62
N PRO A 7 6.41 5.71 7.28
CA PRO A 7 6.06 6.74 8.25
C PRO A 7 4.71 6.46 8.92
N LYS A 8 4.62 6.62 10.24
CA LYS A 8 3.35 6.43 10.98
C LYS A 8 2.20 7.25 10.41
N GLY A 9 2.46 8.49 9.98
CA GLY A 9 1.45 9.35 9.36
C GLY A 9 0.83 8.73 8.11
N LYS A 10 1.60 8.00 7.31
CA LYS A 10 1.07 7.31 6.13
C LYS A 10 0.12 6.17 6.50
N LEU A 11 0.39 5.49 7.61
CA LEU A 11 -0.53 4.48 8.11
C LEU A 11 -1.79 5.10 8.73
N ASP A 12 -1.65 6.22 9.41
CA ASP A 12 -2.82 6.97 9.94
C ASP A 12 -3.72 7.46 8.80
N ASP A 13 -3.13 7.97 7.70
CA ASP A 13 -3.86 8.33 6.47
C ASP A 13 -4.57 7.10 5.86
N ALA A 14 -3.88 5.96 5.78
CA ALA A 14 -4.46 4.71 5.29
C ALA A 14 -5.67 4.27 6.11
N ILE A 15 -5.56 4.34 7.45
CA ILE A 15 -6.65 4.01 8.36
C ILE A 15 -7.82 4.99 8.19
N ALA A 16 -7.55 6.27 8.01
CA ALA A 16 -8.58 7.28 7.77
C ALA A 16 -9.35 7.00 6.47
N ILE A 17 -8.64 6.67 5.38
CA ILE A 17 -9.24 6.29 4.10
C ILE A 17 -10.08 5.02 4.27
N ALA A 18 -9.53 4.00 4.94
CA ALA A 18 -10.19 2.71 5.14
C ALA A 18 -11.49 2.81 5.97
N LYS A 19 -11.60 3.79 6.85
CA LYS A 19 -12.83 4.04 7.65
C LYS A 19 -13.94 4.75 6.88
N HIS A 20 -13.69 5.18 5.65
CA HIS A 20 -14.73 5.83 4.86
C HIS A 20 -15.80 4.80 4.41
N PRO A 21 -17.10 5.05 4.61
CA PRO A 21 -18.16 4.04 4.44
C PRO A 21 -18.33 3.56 3.01
N ASN A 22 -17.86 4.32 2.02
CA ASN A 22 -17.94 3.95 0.60
C ASN A 22 -16.66 3.30 0.07
N VAL A 23 -15.67 3.05 0.90
CA VAL A 23 -14.37 2.51 0.51
C VAL A 23 -14.27 1.03 0.88
N ILE A 24 -13.77 0.21 -0.06
CA ILE A 24 -13.17 -1.08 0.21
C ILE A 24 -11.66 -0.88 0.14
N PHE A 25 -11.01 -1.02 1.26
CA PHE A 25 -9.56 -0.82 1.37
C PHE A 25 -8.83 -2.15 1.24
N THR A 26 -7.90 -2.23 0.30
CA THR A 26 -7.16 -3.47 0.04
C THR A 26 -5.68 -3.28 0.33
N THR A 27 -5.05 -4.27 0.95
CA THR A 27 -3.62 -4.22 1.30
C THR A 27 -3.05 -5.63 1.47
N PHE A 28 -1.73 -5.73 1.58
CA PHE A 28 -1.06 -6.97 1.94
C PHE A 28 -1.23 -7.30 3.42
N GLY A 29 -1.20 -8.59 3.75
CA GLY A 29 -1.52 -9.07 5.09
C GLY A 29 -0.57 -8.63 6.20
N ASP A 30 0.71 -8.40 5.89
CA ASP A 30 1.72 -7.92 6.82
C ASP A 30 1.41 -6.48 7.31
N THR A 31 0.84 -5.66 6.45
CA THR A 31 0.46 -4.27 6.78
C THR A 31 -0.70 -4.18 7.77
N MET A 32 -1.58 -5.17 7.80
CA MET A 32 -2.78 -5.16 8.65
C MET A 32 -2.48 -4.98 10.14
N ARG A 33 -1.36 -5.52 10.60
CA ARG A 33 -0.98 -5.54 12.02
C ARG A 33 -0.08 -4.40 12.45
N VAL A 34 0.35 -3.57 11.52
CA VAL A 34 1.26 -2.46 11.83
C VAL A 34 0.51 -1.42 12.65
N PRO A 35 1.08 -0.98 13.80
CA PRO A 35 0.44 0.03 14.62
C PRO A 35 0.61 1.42 14.01
N GLY A 36 -0.48 2.12 13.78
CA GLY A 36 -0.51 3.56 13.57
C GLY A 36 -0.33 4.32 14.89
N SER A 37 -0.66 5.59 14.90
CA SER A 37 -0.57 6.43 16.11
C SER A 37 -1.57 6.04 17.19
N LYS A 38 -2.75 5.55 16.81
CA LYS A 38 -3.85 5.24 17.74
C LYS A 38 -4.42 3.82 17.55
N THR A 39 -4.33 3.26 16.37
CA THR A 39 -4.97 2.00 15.99
C THR A 39 -4.20 1.34 14.86
N SER A 40 -4.66 0.18 14.39
CA SER A 40 -4.14 -0.53 13.21
C SER A 40 -5.25 -0.76 12.19
N LEU A 41 -4.89 -1.14 10.96
CA LEU A 41 -5.87 -1.57 9.96
C LEU A 41 -6.69 -2.77 10.42
N LEU A 42 -6.06 -3.72 11.14
CA LEU A 42 -6.75 -4.88 11.68
C LEU A 42 -7.81 -4.48 12.71
N GLN A 43 -7.50 -3.53 13.60
CA GLN A 43 -8.47 -3.02 14.55
C GLN A 43 -9.57 -2.21 13.86
N ALA A 44 -9.24 -1.36 12.89
CA ALA A 44 -10.23 -0.63 12.10
C ALA A 44 -11.19 -1.57 11.37
N SER A 45 -10.69 -2.71 10.86
CA SER A 45 -11.53 -3.76 10.27
C SER A 45 -12.50 -4.36 11.29
N SER A 46 -12.04 -4.63 12.52
CA SER A 46 -12.91 -5.13 13.60
C SER A 46 -13.96 -4.11 14.06
N GLU A 47 -13.71 -2.84 13.83
CA GLU A 47 -14.63 -1.72 14.09
C GLU A 47 -15.63 -1.46 12.95
N GLY A 48 -15.56 -2.27 11.87
CA GLY A 48 -16.53 -2.25 10.77
C GLY A 48 -16.03 -1.63 9.46
N ALA A 49 -14.76 -1.24 9.35
CA ALA A 49 -14.16 -0.81 8.07
C ALA A 49 -14.01 -2.03 7.12
N ASP A 50 -14.39 -1.88 5.85
CA ASP A 50 -14.23 -2.93 4.84
C ASP A 50 -12.76 -2.96 4.36
N ILE A 51 -11.94 -3.72 5.06
CA ILE A 51 -10.53 -3.90 4.75
C ILE A 51 -10.28 -5.34 4.35
N ARG A 52 -9.76 -5.54 3.14
CA ARG A 52 -9.56 -6.86 2.56
C ARG A 52 -8.08 -7.12 2.30
N MET A 53 -7.61 -8.27 2.74
CA MET A 53 -6.26 -8.74 2.45
C MET A 53 -6.21 -9.29 1.03
N VAL A 54 -5.19 -8.88 0.28
CA VAL A 54 -4.90 -9.36 -1.08
C VAL A 54 -3.49 -9.91 -1.16
N TYR A 55 -3.26 -10.82 -2.09
CA TYR A 55 -1.94 -11.42 -2.37
C TYR A 55 -1.27 -10.80 -3.59
N SER A 56 -2.06 -10.16 -4.44
CA SER A 56 -1.60 -9.41 -5.61
C SER A 56 -2.36 -8.09 -5.72
N PRO A 57 -1.73 -7.01 -6.24
CA PRO A 57 -2.46 -5.79 -6.57
C PRO A 57 -3.60 -6.03 -7.56
N LEU A 58 -3.47 -7.03 -8.45
CA LEU A 58 -4.52 -7.41 -9.42
C LEU A 58 -5.79 -7.94 -8.76
N ASP A 59 -5.69 -8.55 -7.56
CA ASP A 59 -6.87 -9.01 -6.82
C ASP A 59 -7.79 -7.84 -6.49
N SER A 60 -7.24 -6.64 -6.28
CA SER A 60 -8.01 -5.42 -6.04
C SER A 60 -8.84 -5.00 -7.25
N LEU A 61 -8.41 -5.31 -8.48
CA LEU A 61 -9.21 -5.06 -9.68
C LEU A 61 -10.40 -6.00 -9.77
N GLN A 62 -10.24 -7.26 -9.34
CA GLN A 62 -11.38 -8.17 -9.27
C GLN A 62 -12.42 -7.66 -8.27
N ILE A 63 -11.96 -7.18 -7.10
CA ILE A 63 -12.85 -6.56 -6.11
C ILE A 63 -13.56 -5.33 -6.70
N ALA A 64 -12.86 -4.53 -7.53
CA ALA A 64 -13.45 -3.36 -8.17
C ALA A 64 -14.56 -3.73 -9.18
N ARG A 65 -14.35 -4.79 -9.96
CA ARG A 65 -15.37 -5.31 -10.90
C ARG A 65 -16.62 -5.80 -10.17
N ASP A 66 -16.42 -6.47 -9.03
CA ASP A 66 -17.49 -7.08 -8.25
C ASP A 66 -18.26 -6.06 -7.39
N ASN A 67 -17.72 -4.85 -7.22
CA ASN A 67 -18.29 -3.79 -6.36
C ASN A 67 -18.30 -2.43 -7.08
N PRO A 68 -19.09 -2.27 -8.16
CA PRO A 68 -19.08 -1.05 -8.99
C PRO A 68 -19.53 0.21 -8.23
N ASP A 69 -20.31 0.04 -7.15
CA ASP A 69 -20.83 1.14 -6.32
C ASP A 69 -19.90 1.56 -5.19
N LYS A 70 -18.71 0.93 -5.07
CA LYS A 70 -17.72 1.19 -4.04
C LYS A 70 -16.41 1.70 -4.65
N GLU A 71 -15.71 2.53 -3.90
CA GLU A 71 -14.34 2.93 -4.21
C GLU A 71 -13.34 1.89 -3.67
N ILE A 72 -12.56 1.31 -4.53
CA ILE A 72 -11.52 0.35 -4.14
C ILE A 72 -10.19 1.08 -4.07
N VAL A 73 -9.61 1.14 -2.87
CA VAL A 73 -8.32 1.76 -2.64
C VAL A 73 -7.30 0.68 -2.31
N PHE A 74 -6.33 0.48 -3.19
CA PHE A 74 -5.20 -0.41 -2.92
C PHE A 74 -4.07 0.35 -2.24
N PHE A 75 -3.67 -0.08 -1.06
CA PHE A 75 -2.50 0.44 -0.36
C PHE A 75 -1.25 -0.27 -0.84
N GLY A 76 -0.56 0.34 -1.80
CA GLY A 76 0.66 -0.20 -2.40
C GLY A 76 1.88 0.15 -1.58
N ILE A 77 2.46 -0.85 -0.92
CA ILE A 77 3.68 -0.73 -0.13
C ILE A 77 4.74 -1.63 -0.75
N GLY A 78 5.95 -1.13 -0.88
CA GLY A 78 7.04 -1.93 -1.41
C GLY A 78 8.27 -1.11 -1.76
N PHE A 79 9.24 -1.80 -2.30
CA PHE A 79 10.43 -1.24 -2.92
C PHE A 79 10.34 -1.39 -4.46
N GLU A 80 11.45 -1.18 -5.16
CA GLU A 80 11.52 -1.29 -6.62
C GLU A 80 11.03 -2.65 -7.14
N THR A 81 11.19 -3.72 -6.39
CA THR A 81 10.79 -5.08 -6.78
C THR A 81 9.28 -5.26 -6.90
N THR A 82 8.49 -4.50 -6.15
CA THR A 82 7.01 -4.59 -6.14
C THR A 82 6.34 -3.49 -6.98
N ALA A 83 7.05 -2.42 -7.29
CA ALA A 83 6.54 -1.31 -8.09
C ALA A 83 6.04 -1.73 -9.48
N PRO A 84 6.70 -2.66 -10.23
CA PRO A 84 6.22 -3.08 -11.55
C PRO A 84 4.84 -3.73 -11.54
N SER A 85 4.54 -4.59 -10.56
CA SER A 85 3.22 -5.22 -10.45
C SER A 85 2.12 -4.20 -10.13
N THR A 86 2.42 -3.21 -9.28
CA THR A 86 1.50 -2.11 -8.98
C THR A 86 1.26 -1.23 -10.21
N ALA A 87 2.32 -0.88 -10.96
CA ALA A 87 2.20 -0.10 -12.20
C ALA A 87 1.40 -0.85 -13.27
N TYR A 88 1.62 -2.16 -13.40
CA TYR A 88 0.85 -3.00 -14.30
C TYR A 88 -0.64 -3.02 -13.92
N THR A 89 -0.95 -3.09 -12.63
CA THR A 89 -2.33 -3.05 -12.13
C THR A 89 -3.04 -1.75 -12.49
N ILE A 90 -2.37 -0.59 -12.35
CA ILE A 90 -2.91 0.70 -12.78
C ILE A 90 -3.20 0.70 -14.29
N LYS A 91 -2.24 0.21 -15.09
CA LYS A 91 -2.41 0.12 -16.54
C LYS A 91 -3.60 -0.77 -16.91
N GLN A 92 -3.76 -1.89 -16.21
CA GLN A 92 -4.88 -2.81 -16.43
C GLN A 92 -6.21 -2.16 -16.04
N ALA A 93 -6.30 -1.49 -14.88
CA ALA A 93 -7.48 -0.74 -14.48
C ALA A 93 -7.91 0.29 -15.53
N PHE A 94 -6.92 1.04 -16.06
CA PHE A 94 -7.17 2.01 -17.12
C PHE A 94 -7.68 1.34 -18.40
N SER A 95 -7.07 0.23 -18.83
CA SER A 95 -7.50 -0.48 -20.06
C SER A 95 -8.90 -1.09 -19.95
N GLU A 96 -9.34 -1.41 -18.75
CA GLU A 96 -10.67 -1.94 -18.45
C GLU A 96 -11.70 -0.86 -18.11
N ASN A 97 -11.32 0.41 -18.12
CA ASN A 97 -12.17 1.54 -17.71
C ASN A 97 -12.76 1.39 -16.29
N LEU A 98 -11.97 0.84 -15.35
CA LEU A 98 -12.33 0.75 -13.95
C LEU A 98 -12.11 2.10 -13.26
N HIS A 99 -13.18 2.91 -13.18
CA HIS A 99 -13.12 4.25 -12.60
C HIS A 99 -13.17 4.26 -11.07
N ASN A 100 -13.52 3.14 -10.47
CA ASN A 100 -13.67 2.95 -9.03
C ASN A 100 -12.43 2.29 -8.38
N PHE A 101 -11.28 2.32 -9.04
CA PHE A 101 -10.00 1.82 -8.50
C PHE A 101 -9.02 2.97 -8.31
N SER A 102 -8.42 3.04 -7.13
CA SER A 102 -7.39 4.03 -6.78
C SER A 102 -6.21 3.36 -6.08
N LEU A 103 -5.03 3.92 -6.28
CA LEU A 103 -3.80 3.53 -5.59
C LEU A 103 -3.43 4.57 -4.53
N PHE A 104 -3.32 4.15 -3.27
CA PHE A 104 -2.62 4.90 -2.24
C PHE A 104 -1.19 4.34 -2.14
N SER A 105 -0.24 5.04 -2.78
CA SER A 105 1.14 4.54 -2.90
C SER A 105 2.03 4.96 -1.73
N ASN A 106 2.75 3.98 -1.19
CA ASN A 106 3.85 4.18 -0.25
C ASN A 106 5.05 3.30 -0.68
N HIS A 107 5.40 3.36 -1.96
CA HIS A 107 6.64 2.73 -2.45
C HIS A 107 7.84 3.59 -2.08
N VAL A 108 8.91 2.93 -1.63
CA VAL A 108 10.16 3.54 -1.19
C VAL A 108 11.28 3.07 -2.09
N LEU A 109 12.18 3.96 -2.45
CA LEU A 109 13.36 3.64 -3.25
C LEU A 109 14.55 3.29 -2.35
N VAL A 110 15.21 2.18 -2.60
CA VAL A 110 16.42 1.74 -1.89
C VAL A 110 17.66 2.44 -2.42
N ILE A 111 17.71 2.72 -3.72
CA ILE A 111 18.92 3.29 -4.38
C ILE A 111 19.37 4.61 -3.76
N PRO A 112 18.51 5.62 -3.51
CA PRO A 112 18.95 6.86 -2.88
C PRO A 112 19.53 6.67 -1.46
N ALA A 113 18.98 5.72 -0.70
CA ALA A 113 19.49 5.41 0.64
C ALA A 113 20.88 4.74 0.58
N LEU A 114 21.07 3.82 -0.36
CA LEU A 114 22.38 3.19 -0.59
C LEU A 114 23.40 4.23 -1.06
N GLN A 115 23.02 5.12 -1.97
CA GLN A 115 23.91 6.17 -2.45
C GLN A 115 24.37 7.09 -1.29
N ALA A 116 23.42 7.51 -0.44
CA ALA A 116 23.74 8.34 0.72
C ALA A 116 24.67 7.65 1.71
N LEU A 117 24.57 6.32 1.85
CA LEU A 117 25.49 5.53 2.67
C LEU A 117 26.88 5.44 2.04
N LEU A 118 26.95 5.19 0.73
CA LEU A 118 28.21 5.05 0.00
C LEU A 118 28.97 6.38 -0.09
N ASP A 119 28.27 7.50 -0.14
CA ASP A 119 28.85 8.84 -0.16
C ASP A 119 29.37 9.30 1.22
N ASN A 120 29.10 8.53 2.28
CA ASN A 120 29.58 8.84 3.62
C ASN A 120 31.07 8.51 3.74
N PRO A 121 31.97 9.50 4.00
CA PRO A 121 33.41 9.29 4.09
C PRO A 121 33.82 8.42 5.29
N ASP A 122 32.97 8.29 6.29
CA ASP A 122 33.24 7.46 7.48
C ASP A 122 32.85 5.99 7.28
N LEU A 123 32.22 5.65 6.14
CA LEU A 123 31.82 4.29 5.84
C LEU A 123 33.03 3.45 5.42
N GLN A 124 33.33 2.41 6.17
CA GLN A 124 34.32 1.40 5.82
C GLN A 124 33.61 0.14 5.37
N LEU A 125 33.77 -0.20 4.11
CA LEU A 125 33.24 -1.44 3.52
C LEU A 125 34.41 -2.32 3.11
N ASP A 126 34.42 -3.55 3.59
CA ASP A 126 35.37 -4.57 3.18
C ASP A 126 34.82 -5.34 1.97
N GLY A 127 35.46 -5.14 0.82
CA GLY A 127 35.25 -5.90 -0.40
C GLY A 127 34.29 -5.33 -1.39
#